data_f638a91059361c91724dc3b0bcfc6e8a
#
_entry.id   f638a91059361c91724dc3b0bcfc6e8a
#
_cell.length_a   1.000
_cell.length_b   1.000
_cell.length_c   1.000
_cell.angle_alpha   90.00
_cell.angle_beta   90.00
_cell.angle_gamma   90.00
#
_symmetry.space_group_name_H-M   'P 1'
#
loop_
_entity.id
_entity.type
_entity.pdbx_description
1 polymer ?
#
loop_
_entity_poly.entity_id
_entity_poly.type
_entity_poly.pdbx_seq_one_letter_code
_entity_poly.pdbx_strand_id
1 'polypeptide(L)'
;MSNSHYNSPPHFEDPLIAPRPHKVIQDLPANMAQNLDDYATRRGSPQQYQPVEPGFIVPGTVNRSGSSLPPPTGSDWSPWSPASQPAHGFNSSYPPLSHPPANSPYQPPQSIRAQSPTNASLTAPLPTIHTLTGAIPSMQDPSFDPARKVVWCRDIFFLVDRLNQAATDGPTGPVRIEDPQLLRLTQIAVPTILAIASPQPMPNPIPPHVAEAIYLRATLESSGAFPEDVPLNPRVAFRDYEQAARAGYAQAWFKLGRDYESFGDDKHARTCFERGVKAGVESCLYRMGMAHLLGQLGSPARPDIALPLLQRAATLATVQVAQPAYVYGLLLLGEFSQTVIPPHFFPAVLPPGVSPQLEARKHLERAAYLNFSPAQYKLGHVYEFAEPPFPFDALLSVQYYSLASQQGEIEADMALSKWFLCGAEGAFDKDESLAYTFAEKAARKGLPSAEFALGYYAEVGVGGPKDIDTARRWYQRVP
;
A
#
# COMPACT_ATOMS: atom_id res chain seq x y z
N MET A 1 -26.01 -26.00 39.82
CA MET A 1 -24.68 -25.45 39.60
C MET A 1 -24.24 -25.91 38.19
N SER A 2 -24.56 -25.13 37.21
CA SER A 2 -24.26 -25.43 35.77
C SER A 2 -23.42 -24.29 35.23
N ASN A 3 -22.12 -24.56 35.04
CA ASN A 3 -21.20 -23.64 34.40
C ASN A 3 -21.51 -23.62 32.90
N SER A 4 -22.08 -22.55 32.41
CA SER A 4 -22.11 -22.24 30.97
C SER A 4 -20.81 -21.58 30.58
N HIS A 5 -19.91 -22.33 29.94
CA HIS A 5 -18.79 -21.77 29.20
C HIS A 5 -19.37 -20.99 28.03
N TYR A 6 -19.27 -19.67 28.07
CA TYR A 6 -19.38 -18.83 26.86
C TYR A 6 -18.17 -19.11 25.99
N ASN A 7 -18.38 -19.90 24.94
CA ASN A 7 -17.44 -19.97 23.82
C ASN A 7 -17.45 -18.61 23.12
N SER A 8 -16.36 -17.90 23.21
CA SER A 8 -16.10 -16.74 22.33
C SER A 8 -16.15 -17.23 20.87
N PRO A 9 -16.84 -16.51 19.97
CA PRO A 9 -16.84 -16.89 18.57
C PRO A 9 -15.39 -16.86 18.03
N PRO A 10 -15.04 -17.78 17.13
CA PRO A 10 -13.72 -17.79 16.53
C PRO A 10 -13.49 -16.43 15.85
N HIS A 11 -12.34 -15.80 16.12
CA HIS A 11 -11.84 -14.65 15.37
C HIS A 11 -11.66 -15.10 13.91
N PHE A 12 -12.62 -14.76 13.06
CA PHE A 12 -12.42 -14.87 11.63
C PHE A 12 -11.45 -13.76 11.26
N GLU A 13 -10.24 -14.14 10.84
CA GLU A 13 -9.32 -13.24 10.17
C GLU A 13 -10.08 -12.56 9.03
N ASP A 14 -10.06 -11.24 8.99
CA ASP A 14 -10.75 -10.47 7.97
C ASP A 14 -10.18 -10.88 6.61
N PRO A 15 -10.96 -11.50 5.69
CA PRO A 15 -10.46 -11.93 4.39
C PRO A 15 -10.06 -10.76 3.49
N LEU A 16 -10.26 -9.53 3.94
CA LEU A 16 -9.72 -8.32 3.31
C LEU A 16 -8.27 -8.02 3.73
N ILE A 17 -7.75 -8.65 4.78
CA ILE A 17 -6.34 -8.55 5.11
C ILE A 17 -5.62 -9.51 4.16
N ALA A 18 -4.78 -8.96 3.26
CA ALA A 18 -3.92 -9.77 2.44
C ALA A 18 -3.10 -10.69 3.35
N PRO A 19 -3.06 -12.00 3.09
CA PRO A 19 -2.12 -12.85 3.78
C PRO A 19 -0.73 -12.23 3.58
N ARG A 20 -0.06 -11.87 4.68
CA ARG A 20 1.33 -11.44 4.61
C ARG A 20 2.07 -12.53 3.86
N PRO A 21 2.88 -12.21 2.85
CA PRO A 21 3.63 -13.24 2.16
C PRO A 21 4.45 -13.98 3.21
N HIS A 22 4.10 -15.24 3.44
CA HIS A 22 4.92 -16.12 4.26
C HIS A 22 6.21 -16.35 3.51
N LYS A 23 7.24 -15.68 3.95
CA LYS A 23 8.55 -15.76 3.33
C LYS A 23 9.21 -17.10 3.59
N VAL A 24 9.66 -17.67 2.51
CA VAL A 24 10.92 -18.40 2.53
C VAL A 24 12.01 -17.34 2.72
N ILE A 25 12.70 -17.35 3.86
CA ILE A 25 13.73 -16.39 4.23
C ILE A 25 14.90 -16.53 3.25
N GLN A 26 14.93 -15.72 2.21
CA GLN A 26 16.12 -15.46 1.39
C GLN A 26 16.55 -14.00 1.55
N ASP A 27 16.61 -13.53 2.79
CA ASP A 27 16.65 -12.10 3.08
C ASP A 27 18.05 -11.53 3.26
N LEU A 28 19.08 -12.36 3.22
CA LEU A 28 20.46 -11.91 3.30
C LEU A 28 21.16 -12.08 1.95
N PRO A 29 22.01 -11.12 1.53
CA PRO A 29 22.91 -11.33 0.39
C PRO A 29 23.65 -12.66 0.55
N ALA A 30 23.87 -13.40 -0.53
CA ALA A 30 24.47 -14.73 -0.48
C ALA A 30 25.83 -14.78 0.24
N ASN A 31 26.62 -13.70 0.14
CA ASN A 31 27.87 -13.51 0.87
C ASN A 31 27.65 -13.35 2.39
N MET A 32 26.54 -12.76 2.81
CA MET A 32 26.18 -12.57 4.21
C MET A 32 25.65 -13.87 4.79
N ALA A 33 24.83 -14.63 4.04
CA ALA A 33 24.36 -15.96 4.42
C ALA A 33 25.54 -16.94 4.55
N GLN A 34 26.51 -16.94 3.62
CA GLN A 34 27.72 -17.75 3.70
C GLN A 34 28.61 -17.39 4.89
N ASN A 35 28.76 -16.09 5.18
CA ASN A 35 29.51 -15.65 6.37
C ASN A 35 28.82 -16.10 7.67
N LEU A 36 27.49 -16.22 7.69
CA LEU A 36 26.72 -16.72 8.81
C LEU A 36 26.91 -18.23 9.03
N ASP A 37 26.87 -19.03 7.97
CA ASP A 37 27.10 -20.47 8.02
C ASP A 37 28.55 -20.77 8.43
N ASP A 38 29.52 -20.01 7.92
CA ASP A 38 30.92 -20.09 8.31
C ASP A 38 31.16 -19.70 9.78
N TYR A 39 30.41 -18.72 10.32
CA TYR A 39 30.49 -18.29 11.71
C TYR A 39 29.87 -19.33 12.65
N ALA A 40 28.76 -19.93 12.26
CA ALA A 40 28.11 -21.00 13.04
C ALA A 40 28.97 -22.27 13.12
N THR A 41 29.73 -22.57 12.05
CA THR A 41 30.62 -23.73 11.99
C THR A 41 31.98 -23.52 12.66
N ARG A 42 32.45 -22.27 12.83
CA ARG A 42 33.76 -21.93 13.42
C ARG A 42 33.79 -21.80 14.95
N ARG A 43 32.77 -22.19 15.67
CA ARG A 43 32.74 -22.18 17.15
C ARG A 43 33.80 -23.04 17.85
N GLY A 44 34.86 -23.49 17.15
CA GLY A 44 35.86 -24.42 17.65
C GLY A 44 37.29 -23.89 17.85
N SER A 45 37.70 -22.69 17.40
CA SER A 45 39.10 -22.22 17.63
C SER A 45 39.25 -20.70 17.43
N PRO A 46 39.97 -20.01 18.32
CA PRO A 46 40.29 -18.61 18.16
C PRO A 46 41.49 -18.44 17.21
N GLN A 47 41.25 -18.08 15.94
CA GLN A 47 42.30 -17.63 15.04
C GLN A 47 42.09 -16.19 14.63
N GLN A 48 43.20 -15.44 14.57
CA GLN A 48 43.30 -14.04 14.22
C GLN A 48 42.63 -13.74 12.86
N TYR A 49 41.73 -12.78 12.89
CA TYR A 49 40.97 -12.30 11.73
C TYR A 49 41.79 -11.25 10.98
N GLN A 50 42.04 -11.45 9.70
CA GLN A 50 42.39 -10.39 8.76
C GLN A 50 41.11 -9.90 8.10
N PRO A 51 40.86 -8.59 8.05
CA PRO A 51 39.64 -8.09 7.40
C PRO A 51 39.71 -8.36 5.88
N VAL A 52 38.81 -9.19 5.39
CA VAL A 52 38.54 -9.33 3.95
C VAL A 52 37.48 -8.29 3.62
N GLU A 53 37.82 -7.35 2.75
CA GLU A 53 36.83 -6.43 2.19
C GLU A 53 35.70 -7.24 1.54
N PRO A 54 34.40 -6.92 1.81
CA PRO A 54 33.30 -7.63 1.22
C PRO A 54 33.16 -7.24 -0.26
N GLY A 55 33.72 -8.04 -1.14
CA GLY A 55 33.47 -7.96 -2.57
C GLY A 55 32.06 -8.43 -2.89
N PHE A 56 31.17 -7.51 -3.17
CA PHE A 56 29.80 -7.80 -3.61
C PHE A 56 29.82 -8.20 -5.09
N ILE A 57 29.49 -9.46 -5.41
CA ILE A 57 29.29 -9.88 -6.80
C ILE A 57 27.82 -9.60 -7.17
N VAL A 58 27.59 -8.56 -7.96
CA VAL A 58 26.30 -8.30 -8.58
C VAL A 58 26.10 -9.30 -9.71
N PRO A 59 25.06 -10.16 -9.71
CA PRO A 59 24.75 -11.01 -10.86
C PRO A 59 24.28 -10.14 -12.02
N GLY A 60 25.06 -10.03 -13.11
CA GLY A 60 24.57 -9.44 -14.34
C GLY A 60 25.37 -8.30 -14.95
N THR A 61 26.65 -8.09 -14.63
CA THR A 61 27.49 -7.19 -15.40
C THR A 61 27.87 -7.83 -16.73
N VAL A 62 27.09 -7.56 -17.76
CA VAL A 62 27.54 -7.70 -19.14
C VAL A 62 28.48 -6.51 -19.41
N ASN A 63 29.76 -6.81 -19.61
CA ASN A 63 30.77 -5.84 -20.06
C ASN A 63 30.27 -5.10 -21.30
N ARG A 64 29.89 -3.85 -21.16
CA ARG A 64 29.80 -2.87 -22.23
C ARG A 64 30.98 -1.92 -22.12
N SER A 65 31.98 -2.18 -22.93
CA SER A 65 33.06 -1.25 -23.21
C SER A 65 32.49 0.00 -23.89
N GLY A 66 32.74 1.17 -23.31
CA GLY A 66 32.97 2.45 -23.97
C GLY A 66 31.74 3.22 -24.45
N SER A 67 31.30 4.15 -23.66
CA SER A 67 31.18 5.58 -24.03
C SER A 67 30.77 6.38 -22.78
N SER A 68 31.63 7.28 -22.36
CA SER A 68 31.42 8.24 -21.31
C SER A 68 30.40 9.29 -21.75
N LEU A 69 29.19 9.22 -21.19
CA LEU A 69 28.26 10.34 -21.12
C LEU A 69 28.36 10.94 -19.72
N PRO A 70 28.37 12.28 -19.60
CA PRO A 70 28.40 12.91 -18.29
C PRO A 70 27.12 12.57 -17.51
N PRO A 71 27.19 12.47 -16.15
CA PRO A 71 26.04 12.18 -15.34
C PRO A 71 24.98 13.27 -15.49
N PRO A 72 23.69 12.93 -15.52
CA PRO A 72 22.64 13.94 -15.52
C PRO A 72 22.64 14.64 -14.16
N THR A 73 22.97 15.92 -14.16
CA THR A 73 22.80 16.83 -13.04
C THR A 73 21.34 17.28 -13.03
N GLY A 74 20.56 16.79 -12.09
CA GLY A 74 19.21 17.34 -11.89
C GLY A 74 18.20 16.25 -11.54
N SER A 75 17.36 16.57 -10.57
CA SER A 75 16.28 15.80 -9.99
C SER A 75 15.07 15.59 -10.92
N ASP A 76 15.28 15.23 -12.19
CA ASP A 76 14.23 15.08 -13.21
C ASP A 76 13.87 13.60 -13.47
N TRP A 77 13.83 12.80 -12.41
CA TRP A 77 13.42 11.42 -12.55
C TRP A 77 11.92 11.26 -12.32
N SER A 78 11.21 10.72 -13.32
CA SER A 78 9.80 10.32 -13.24
C SER A 78 9.67 8.85 -13.56
N PRO A 79 8.97 8.05 -12.72
CA PRO A 79 8.72 6.62 -13.00
C PRO A 79 7.86 6.37 -14.24
N TRP A 80 7.27 7.42 -14.79
CA TRP A 80 6.41 7.36 -15.99
C TRP A 80 7.08 7.91 -17.24
N SER A 81 8.36 8.29 -17.19
CA SER A 81 9.08 8.67 -18.39
C SER A 81 9.27 7.43 -19.26
N PRO A 82 8.80 7.42 -20.53
CA PRO A 82 9.06 6.30 -21.42
C PRO A 82 10.57 6.18 -21.60
N ALA A 83 11.11 4.96 -21.42
CA ALA A 83 12.50 4.68 -21.69
C ALA A 83 12.81 5.20 -23.09
N SER A 84 13.82 6.09 -23.22
CA SER A 84 14.27 6.64 -24.48
C SER A 84 14.65 5.50 -25.42
N GLN A 85 13.81 5.25 -26.42
CA GLN A 85 14.15 4.36 -27.51
C GLN A 85 15.32 4.96 -28.29
N PRO A 86 16.30 4.18 -28.71
CA PRO A 86 17.38 4.69 -29.56
C PRO A 86 16.77 5.18 -30.88
N ALA A 87 17.04 6.43 -31.20
CA ALA A 87 16.60 7.07 -32.42
C ALA A 87 17.22 6.32 -33.63
N HIS A 88 16.38 5.63 -34.37
CA HIS A 88 16.74 5.20 -35.74
C HIS A 88 16.80 6.44 -36.64
N GLY A 89 18.01 6.73 -37.11
CA GLY A 89 18.26 7.82 -38.03
C GLY A 89 17.52 7.61 -39.36
N PHE A 90 16.65 8.55 -39.69
CA PHE A 90 16.20 8.75 -41.06
C PHE A 90 16.93 9.94 -41.64
N ASN A 91 17.83 9.65 -42.58
CA ASN A 91 18.38 10.63 -43.52
C ASN A 91 17.23 11.17 -44.39
N SER A 92 16.95 12.43 -44.29
CA SER A 92 16.15 13.17 -45.28
C SER A 92 16.86 14.45 -45.60
N SER A 93 17.43 14.47 -46.78
CA SER A 93 18.06 15.62 -47.45
C SER A 93 16.96 16.58 -47.95
N TYR A 94 16.96 17.82 -47.47
CA TYR A 94 16.31 18.94 -48.15
C TYR A 94 17.25 20.12 -48.29
N PRO A 95 17.18 20.89 -49.43
CA PRO A 95 18.14 21.91 -49.80
C PRO A 95 17.89 23.24 -49.05
N PRO A 96 18.89 24.14 -48.99
CA PRO A 96 18.82 25.37 -48.22
C PRO A 96 17.99 26.45 -48.91
N LEU A 97 17.07 27.07 -48.18
CA LEU A 97 16.34 28.28 -48.58
C LEU A 97 17.00 29.54 -48.00
N SER A 98 17.17 30.49 -48.91
CA SER A 98 17.79 31.80 -48.79
C SER A 98 17.19 32.72 -47.72
N HIS A 99 18.07 33.54 -47.09
CA HIS A 99 17.73 34.60 -46.14
C HIS A 99 17.12 35.86 -46.81
N PRO A 100 16.15 36.54 -46.19
CA PRO A 100 15.88 37.94 -46.40
C PRO A 100 16.47 38.83 -45.29
N PRO A 101 16.64 40.16 -45.52
CA PRO A 101 17.53 41.03 -44.75
C PRO A 101 16.97 41.55 -43.43
N ALA A 102 17.95 41.88 -42.56
CA ALA A 102 17.75 42.50 -41.26
C ALA A 102 17.13 43.90 -41.34
N ASN A 103 16.11 44.16 -40.50
CA ASN A 103 15.92 45.38 -39.71
C ASN A 103 14.57 45.32 -38.97
N SER A 104 14.63 45.03 -37.67
CA SER A 104 13.59 45.42 -36.69
C SER A 104 14.18 45.29 -35.29
N PRO A 105 13.89 46.19 -34.34
CA PRO A 105 14.52 46.19 -33.02
C PRO A 105 14.02 45.00 -32.17
N TYR A 106 14.99 44.20 -31.76
CA TYR A 106 14.81 42.99 -30.95
C TYR A 106 14.31 43.36 -29.56
N GLN A 107 13.03 43.06 -29.25
CA GLN A 107 12.59 42.86 -27.89
C GLN A 107 12.91 41.41 -27.50
N PRO A 108 13.62 41.16 -26.37
CA PRO A 108 13.85 39.79 -25.92
C PRO A 108 12.51 39.17 -25.52
N PRO A 109 12.21 37.95 -25.96
CA PRO A 109 11.02 37.27 -25.51
C PRO A 109 11.10 37.08 -23.98
N GLN A 110 10.08 37.57 -23.28
CA GLN A 110 9.89 37.23 -21.86
C GLN A 110 9.93 35.71 -21.76
N SER A 111 10.88 35.22 -20.98
CA SER A 111 10.99 33.79 -20.68
C SER A 111 9.66 33.33 -20.07
N ILE A 112 8.85 32.67 -20.86
CA ILE A 112 7.79 31.83 -20.37
C ILE A 112 8.53 30.78 -19.54
N ARG A 113 8.47 30.95 -18.22
CA ARG A 113 8.99 29.98 -17.25
C ARG A 113 8.26 28.68 -17.58
N ALA A 114 8.94 27.79 -18.30
CA ALA A 114 8.44 26.45 -18.55
C ALA A 114 8.09 25.88 -17.18
N GLN A 115 6.81 25.63 -16.95
CA GLN A 115 6.39 24.88 -15.77
C GLN A 115 7.12 23.54 -15.88
N SER A 116 7.98 23.27 -14.91
CA SER A 116 8.66 21.97 -14.80
C SER A 116 7.60 20.89 -14.92
N PRO A 117 7.82 19.83 -15.71
CA PRO A 117 6.89 18.72 -15.76
C PRO A 117 6.66 18.27 -14.32
N THR A 118 5.40 18.26 -13.89
CA THR A 118 5.02 17.76 -12.57
C THR A 118 5.47 16.31 -12.50
N ASN A 119 6.50 16.03 -11.69
CA ASN A 119 6.96 14.67 -11.46
C ASN A 119 5.76 13.81 -11.07
N ALA A 120 5.47 12.77 -11.84
CA ALA A 120 4.36 11.89 -11.54
C ALA A 120 4.59 11.25 -10.15
N SER A 121 3.67 11.50 -9.22
CA SER A 121 3.76 10.93 -7.88
C SER A 121 3.62 9.41 -7.91
N LEU A 122 4.44 8.70 -7.14
CA LEU A 122 4.33 7.24 -6.96
C LEU A 122 3.08 6.82 -6.20
N THR A 123 2.41 7.78 -5.54
CA THR A 123 1.24 7.52 -4.71
C THR A 123 0.12 8.48 -5.01
N ALA A 124 -1.11 8.00 -4.86
CA ALA A 124 -2.30 8.82 -4.91
C ALA A 124 -2.27 9.86 -3.77
N PRO A 125 -2.74 11.10 -4.04
CA PRO A 125 -2.83 12.10 -2.99
C PRO A 125 -3.79 11.64 -1.90
N LEU A 126 -3.36 11.78 -0.66
CA LEU A 126 -4.16 11.52 0.53
C LEU A 126 -4.60 12.84 1.15
N PRO A 127 -5.75 12.88 1.86
CA PRO A 127 -6.08 14.00 2.70
C PRO A 127 -4.99 14.21 3.75
N THR A 128 -4.67 15.46 4.08
CA THR A 128 -3.69 15.81 5.09
C THR A 128 -4.35 16.64 6.19
N ILE A 129 -3.83 16.53 7.42
CA ILE A 129 -4.34 17.34 8.55
C ILE A 129 -4.32 18.82 8.18
N HIS A 130 -3.26 19.29 7.49
CA HIS A 130 -3.14 20.68 7.06
C HIS A 130 -4.25 21.11 6.10
N THR A 131 -4.53 20.33 5.06
CA THR A 131 -5.59 20.66 4.08
C THR A 131 -6.98 20.64 4.72
N LEU A 132 -7.23 19.68 5.62
CA LEU A 132 -8.50 19.55 6.33
C LEU A 132 -8.70 20.68 7.35
N THR A 133 -7.65 21.09 8.06
CA THR A 133 -7.67 22.22 9.00
C THR A 133 -7.93 23.53 8.27
N GLY A 134 -7.31 23.74 7.11
CA GLY A 134 -7.56 24.92 6.27
C GLY A 134 -9.00 25.05 5.78
N ALA A 135 -9.72 23.94 5.68
CA ALA A 135 -11.13 23.92 5.25
C ALA A 135 -12.14 24.24 6.38
N ILE A 136 -11.74 24.23 7.66
CA ILE A 136 -12.65 24.42 8.82
C ILE A 136 -13.57 25.63 8.67
N PRO A 137 -13.10 26.86 8.28
CA PRO A 137 -13.99 28.00 8.19
C PRO A 137 -15.17 27.79 7.23
N SER A 138 -14.91 27.14 6.09
CA SER A 138 -15.96 26.79 5.13
C SER A 138 -16.90 25.71 5.67
N MET A 139 -16.37 24.72 6.40
CA MET A 139 -17.18 23.62 6.95
C MET A 139 -18.12 24.08 8.06
N GLN A 140 -17.74 25.12 8.81
CA GLN A 140 -18.55 25.70 9.87
C GLN A 140 -19.61 26.68 9.35
N ASP A 141 -19.51 27.14 8.08
CA ASP A 141 -20.54 27.98 7.47
C ASP A 141 -21.83 27.16 7.27
N PRO A 142 -22.98 27.59 7.86
CA PRO A 142 -24.26 26.91 7.66
C PRO A 142 -24.73 26.84 6.21
N SER A 143 -24.34 27.82 5.38
CA SER A 143 -24.73 27.92 3.96
C SER A 143 -23.87 27.03 3.05
N PHE A 144 -22.77 26.47 3.56
CA PHE A 144 -21.88 25.64 2.75
C PHE A 144 -22.54 24.30 2.38
N ASP A 145 -22.24 23.82 1.17
CA ASP A 145 -22.81 22.59 0.59
C ASP A 145 -22.68 21.38 1.53
N PRO A 146 -23.79 20.79 1.99
CA PRO A 146 -23.77 19.62 2.88
C PRO A 146 -23.04 18.41 2.30
N ALA A 147 -23.08 18.22 0.97
CA ALA A 147 -22.38 17.11 0.34
C ALA A 147 -20.86 17.24 0.51
N ARG A 148 -20.33 18.46 0.39
CA ARG A 148 -18.90 18.72 0.65
C ARG A 148 -18.52 18.57 2.11
N LYS A 149 -19.43 18.90 3.05
CA LYS A 149 -19.21 18.65 4.47
C LYS A 149 -19.08 17.15 4.76
N VAL A 150 -19.92 16.32 4.14
CA VAL A 150 -19.86 14.85 4.30
C VAL A 150 -18.53 14.29 3.76
N VAL A 151 -18.08 14.76 2.57
CA VAL A 151 -16.79 14.37 2.02
C VAL A 151 -15.63 14.72 2.96
N TRP A 152 -15.65 15.96 3.49
CA TRP A 152 -14.63 16.40 4.45
C TRP A 152 -14.61 15.55 5.73
N CYS A 153 -15.78 15.22 6.28
CA CYS A 153 -15.87 14.34 7.45
C CYS A 153 -15.36 12.93 7.13
N ARG A 154 -15.72 12.37 5.96
CA ARG A 154 -15.21 11.07 5.51
C ARG A 154 -13.69 11.06 5.44
N ASP A 155 -13.07 12.12 4.92
CA ASP A 155 -11.62 12.23 4.78
C ASP A 155 -10.93 12.31 6.16
N ILE A 156 -11.57 12.94 7.17
CA ILE A 156 -11.09 12.93 8.55
C ILE A 156 -11.17 11.53 9.13
N PHE A 157 -12.30 10.84 9.01
CA PHE A 157 -12.44 9.47 9.52
C PHE A 157 -11.47 8.50 8.85
N PHE A 158 -11.23 8.67 7.55
CA PHE A 158 -10.20 7.92 6.84
C PHE A 158 -8.80 8.11 7.45
N LEU A 159 -8.41 9.35 7.80
CA LEU A 159 -7.12 9.59 8.47
C LEU A 159 -7.08 8.97 9.87
N VAL A 160 -8.16 9.07 10.62
CA VAL A 160 -8.27 8.46 11.96
C VAL A 160 -8.11 6.95 11.86
N ASP A 161 -8.85 6.29 10.96
CA ASP A 161 -8.77 4.84 10.76
C ASP A 161 -7.36 4.40 10.36
N ARG A 162 -6.72 5.14 9.45
CA ARG A 162 -5.37 4.84 8.99
C ARG A 162 -4.33 4.94 10.12
N LEU A 163 -4.41 5.96 10.97
CA LEU A 163 -3.51 6.12 12.12
C LEU A 163 -3.78 5.07 13.19
N ASN A 164 -5.05 4.73 13.42
CA ASN A 164 -5.43 3.72 14.39
C ASN A 164 -4.99 2.30 13.97
N GLN A 165 -5.11 1.96 12.69
CA GLN A 165 -4.62 0.68 12.15
C GLN A 165 -3.11 0.51 12.28
N ALA A 166 -2.35 1.62 12.26
CA ALA A 166 -0.91 1.60 12.49
C ALA A 166 -0.55 1.40 13.98
N ALA A 167 -1.46 1.73 14.90
CA ALA A 167 -1.21 1.75 16.34
C ALA A 167 -1.78 0.54 17.11
N THR A 168 -2.79 -0.15 16.57
CA THR A 168 -3.53 -1.21 17.27
C THR A 168 -3.74 -2.44 16.40
N ASP A 169 -3.69 -3.63 17.02
CA ASP A 169 -3.95 -4.91 16.34
C ASP A 169 -5.45 -5.21 16.12
N GLY A 170 -6.35 -4.28 16.45
CA GLY A 170 -7.80 -4.54 16.40
C GLY A 170 -8.62 -3.38 15.83
N PRO A 171 -9.65 -3.67 14.99
CA PRO A 171 -10.46 -2.67 14.31
C PRO A 171 -11.62 -2.07 15.13
N THR A 172 -11.82 -2.50 16.37
CA THR A 172 -12.98 -2.10 17.20
C THR A 172 -12.55 -1.53 18.54
N GLY A 173 -13.13 -0.40 18.90
CA GLY A 173 -12.94 0.25 20.18
C GLY A 173 -12.60 1.74 20.10
N PRO A 174 -12.45 2.40 21.24
CA PRO A 174 -12.12 3.82 21.31
C PRO A 174 -10.81 4.14 20.59
N VAL A 175 -10.86 5.12 19.69
CA VAL A 175 -9.66 5.59 18.98
C VAL A 175 -8.85 6.50 19.89
N ARG A 176 -7.53 6.27 19.95
CA ARG A 176 -6.60 7.16 20.62
C ARG A 176 -5.96 8.11 19.61
N ILE A 177 -6.36 9.38 19.66
CA ILE A 177 -5.82 10.42 18.81
C ILE A 177 -4.81 11.24 19.60
N GLU A 178 -3.53 11.14 19.22
CA GLU A 178 -2.45 11.87 19.90
C GLU A 178 -2.22 13.26 19.30
N ASP A 179 -2.55 13.46 18.01
CA ASP A 179 -2.41 14.74 17.33
C ASP A 179 -3.55 15.70 17.72
N PRO A 180 -3.23 16.87 18.32
CA PRO A 180 -4.25 17.84 18.77
C PRO A 180 -5.07 18.43 17.63
N GLN A 181 -4.47 18.58 16.43
CA GLN A 181 -5.17 19.12 15.27
C GLN A 181 -6.17 18.11 14.73
N LEU A 182 -5.78 16.84 14.64
CA LEU A 182 -6.68 15.77 14.23
C LEU A 182 -7.81 15.59 15.26
N LEU A 183 -7.52 15.66 16.56
CA LEU A 183 -8.55 15.63 17.61
C LEU A 183 -9.56 16.78 17.43
N ARG A 184 -9.09 17.99 17.16
CA ARG A 184 -9.98 19.13 16.87
C ARG A 184 -10.84 18.90 15.63
N LEU A 185 -10.26 18.30 14.58
CA LEU A 185 -11.01 17.96 13.36
C LEU A 185 -12.13 16.94 13.66
N THR A 186 -11.87 15.92 14.45
CA THR A 186 -12.91 14.92 14.82
C THR A 186 -14.01 15.53 15.68
N GLN A 187 -13.68 16.43 16.62
CA GLN A 187 -14.66 17.14 17.44
C GLN A 187 -15.64 18.00 16.61
N ILE A 188 -15.25 18.40 15.40
CA ILE A 188 -16.14 19.11 14.46
C ILE A 188 -16.86 18.11 13.54
N ALA A 189 -16.14 17.10 13.05
CA ALA A 189 -16.66 16.14 12.07
C ALA A 189 -17.76 15.24 12.63
N VAL A 190 -17.60 14.72 13.85
CA VAL A 190 -18.59 13.80 14.46
C VAL A 190 -19.96 14.49 14.61
N PRO A 191 -20.10 15.65 15.28
CA PRO A 191 -21.38 16.33 15.37
C PRO A 191 -21.97 16.73 14.01
N THR A 192 -21.09 17.11 13.06
CA THR A 192 -21.53 17.48 11.70
C THR A 192 -22.19 16.30 10.99
N ILE A 193 -21.59 15.11 11.05
CA ILE A 193 -22.16 13.90 10.45
C ILE A 193 -23.47 13.52 11.15
N LEU A 194 -23.52 13.57 12.47
CA LEU A 194 -24.76 13.24 13.22
C LEU A 194 -25.92 14.17 12.85
N ALA A 195 -25.64 15.47 12.68
CA ALA A 195 -26.65 16.45 12.27
C ALA A 195 -27.15 16.20 10.83
N ILE A 196 -26.23 15.90 9.87
CA ILE A 196 -26.60 15.63 8.47
C ILE A 196 -27.32 14.28 8.35
N ALA A 197 -26.95 13.28 9.13
CA ALA A 197 -27.57 11.95 9.11
C ALA A 197 -28.98 11.92 9.70
N SER A 198 -29.39 12.95 10.46
CA SER A 198 -30.66 13.00 11.17
C SER A 198 -31.48 14.27 10.89
N PRO A 199 -31.75 14.61 9.61
CA PRO A 199 -32.57 15.77 9.29
C PRO A 199 -34.02 15.58 9.76
N GLN A 200 -34.62 16.64 10.23
CA GLN A 200 -36.04 16.62 10.66
C GLN A 200 -36.85 17.68 9.91
N PRO A 201 -37.85 17.25 9.12
CA PRO A 201 -38.22 15.86 8.78
C PRO A 201 -37.21 15.18 7.85
N MET A 202 -37.18 13.82 7.90
CA MET A 202 -36.37 13.06 6.96
C MET A 202 -36.92 13.26 5.53
N PRO A 203 -36.09 13.71 4.57
CA PRO A 203 -36.51 13.92 3.20
C PRO A 203 -36.83 12.59 2.49
N ASN A 204 -37.82 12.63 1.61
CA ASN A 204 -38.18 11.47 0.78
C ASN A 204 -38.33 11.93 -0.66
N PRO A 205 -37.47 11.50 -1.62
CA PRO A 205 -36.36 10.54 -1.43
C PRO A 205 -35.20 11.12 -0.59
N ILE A 206 -34.44 10.21 0.05
CA ILE A 206 -33.25 10.59 0.84
C ILE A 206 -32.15 11.04 -0.13
N PRO A 207 -31.60 12.25 0.02
CA PRO A 207 -30.49 12.73 -0.83
C PRO A 207 -29.21 11.88 -0.67
N PRO A 208 -28.36 11.78 -1.72
CA PRO A 208 -27.14 10.97 -1.67
C PRO A 208 -26.19 11.31 -0.51
N HIS A 209 -25.98 12.61 -0.21
CA HIS A 209 -25.13 13.02 0.88
C HIS A 209 -25.71 12.67 2.26
N VAL A 210 -27.03 12.64 2.44
CA VAL A 210 -27.67 12.18 3.66
C VAL A 210 -27.51 10.66 3.80
N ALA A 211 -27.68 9.90 2.70
CA ALA A 211 -27.45 8.46 2.69
C ALA A 211 -26.00 8.10 3.06
N GLU A 212 -25.02 8.85 2.54
CA GLU A 212 -23.61 8.72 2.91
C GLU A 212 -23.38 9.08 4.39
N ALA A 213 -23.99 10.15 4.90
CA ALA A 213 -23.87 10.53 6.30
C ALA A 213 -24.45 9.46 7.24
N ILE A 214 -25.58 8.84 6.87
CA ILE A 214 -26.17 7.71 7.62
C ILE A 214 -25.20 6.53 7.64
N TYR A 215 -24.57 6.21 6.50
CA TYR A 215 -23.54 5.17 6.41
C TYR A 215 -22.33 5.47 7.31
N LEU A 216 -21.83 6.72 7.33
CA LEU A 216 -20.71 7.11 8.19
C LEU A 216 -21.09 7.02 9.67
N ARG A 217 -22.29 7.48 10.06
CA ARG A 217 -22.80 7.30 11.42
C ARG A 217 -22.84 5.83 11.81
N ALA A 218 -23.40 4.97 10.96
CA ALA A 218 -23.43 3.52 11.17
C ALA A 218 -22.01 2.94 11.36
N THR A 219 -21.03 3.45 10.64
CA THR A 219 -19.63 3.02 10.80
C THR A 219 -19.09 3.41 12.18
N LEU A 220 -19.39 4.61 12.68
CA LEU A 220 -19.01 5.03 14.03
C LEU A 220 -19.72 4.19 15.12
N GLU A 221 -21.02 3.91 14.95
CA GLU A 221 -21.81 3.07 15.86
C GLU A 221 -21.33 1.61 15.88
N SER A 222 -20.86 1.09 14.75
CA SER A 222 -20.36 -0.28 14.64
C SER A 222 -18.94 -0.46 15.16
N SER A 223 -18.09 0.57 15.08
CA SER A 223 -16.70 0.53 15.53
C SER A 223 -16.55 0.93 16.99
N GLY A 224 -17.43 1.81 17.53
CA GLY A 224 -17.26 2.41 18.84
C GLY A 224 -16.04 3.33 18.95
N ALA A 225 -15.62 3.92 17.83
CA ALA A 225 -14.42 4.77 17.75
C ALA A 225 -14.51 6.02 18.63
N PHE A 226 -15.70 6.59 18.80
CA PHE A 226 -15.96 7.81 19.56
C PHE A 226 -17.09 7.58 20.57
N PRO A 227 -16.85 6.79 21.65
CA PRO A 227 -17.91 6.34 22.55
C PRO A 227 -18.60 7.45 23.34
N GLU A 228 -17.95 8.62 23.49
CA GLU A 228 -18.53 9.79 24.16
C GLU A 228 -19.64 10.46 23.33
N ASP A 229 -19.47 10.50 22.01
CA ASP A 229 -20.42 11.12 21.08
C ASP A 229 -21.36 10.08 20.44
N VAL A 230 -20.83 8.89 20.13
CA VAL A 230 -21.52 7.82 19.40
C VAL A 230 -21.28 6.50 20.13
N PRO A 231 -22.21 6.04 20.97
CA PRO A 231 -22.05 4.79 21.70
C PRO A 231 -22.02 3.59 20.75
N LEU A 232 -21.20 2.61 21.06
CA LEU A 232 -21.15 1.34 20.33
C LEU A 232 -22.53 0.67 20.34
N ASN A 233 -23.15 0.55 19.17
CA ASN A 233 -24.45 -0.08 19.01
C ASN A 233 -24.60 -0.79 17.65
N PRO A 234 -24.13 -2.04 17.52
CA PRO A 234 -24.19 -2.78 16.24
C PRO A 234 -25.61 -2.96 15.69
N ARG A 235 -26.64 -2.99 16.58
CA ARG A 235 -28.03 -3.14 16.13
C ARG A 235 -28.56 -1.88 15.44
N VAL A 236 -28.20 -0.70 15.95
CA VAL A 236 -28.56 0.58 15.31
C VAL A 236 -27.75 0.74 14.04
N ALA A 237 -26.46 0.47 14.08
CA ALA A 237 -25.58 0.49 12.92
C ALA A 237 -26.12 -0.36 11.76
N PHE A 238 -26.59 -1.58 12.03
CA PHE A 238 -27.19 -2.44 11.03
C PHE A 238 -28.42 -1.81 10.35
N ARG A 239 -29.31 -1.19 11.13
CA ARG A 239 -30.49 -0.50 10.58
C ARG A 239 -30.11 0.70 9.73
N ASP A 240 -29.11 1.44 10.16
CA ASP A 240 -28.59 2.59 9.44
C ASP A 240 -27.92 2.17 8.12
N TYR A 241 -27.13 1.09 8.11
CA TYR A 241 -26.60 0.52 6.89
C TYR A 241 -27.73 0.09 5.92
N GLU A 242 -28.80 -0.53 6.45
CA GLU A 242 -29.95 -0.90 5.64
C GLU A 242 -30.66 0.32 5.04
N GLN A 243 -30.83 1.38 5.84
CA GLN A 243 -31.41 2.65 5.39
C GLN A 243 -30.54 3.31 4.30
N ALA A 244 -29.23 3.40 4.52
CA ALA A 244 -28.29 3.95 3.56
C ALA A 244 -28.28 3.16 2.25
N ALA A 245 -28.27 1.82 2.32
CA ALA A 245 -28.30 0.94 1.16
C ALA A 245 -29.60 1.11 0.33
N ARG A 246 -30.75 1.20 1.01
CA ARG A 246 -32.06 1.46 0.36
C ARG A 246 -32.15 2.86 -0.24
N ALA A 247 -31.47 3.83 0.37
CA ALA A 247 -31.36 5.20 -0.15
C ALA A 247 -30.37 5.34 -1.34
N GLY A 248 -29.72 4.23 -1.74
CA GLY A 248 -28.83 4.20 -2.91
C GLY A 248 -27.33 4.32 -2.60
N TYR A 249 -26.92 4.37 -1.33
CA TYR A 249 -25.49 4.35 -0.96
C TYR A 249 -24.97 2.91 -1.01
N ALA A 250 -24.39 2.56 -2.14
CA ALA A 250 -24.11 1.16 -2.51
C ALA A 250 -23.08 0.46 -1.60
N GLN A 251 -22.10 1.20 -1.04
CA GLN A 251 -21.08 0.65 -0.12
C GLN A 251 -21.68 0.00 1.13
N ALA A 252 -22.88 0.43 1.53
CA ALA A 252 -23.56 -0.16 2.67
C ALA A 252 -23.93 -1.65 2.46
N TRP A 253 -24.09 -2.10 1.22
CA TRP A 253 -24.33 -3.52 0.94
C TRP A 253 -23.17 -4.42 1.37
N PHE A 254 -21.93 -3.91 1.30
CA PHE A 254 -20.78 -4.66 1.79
C PHE A 254 -20.83 -4.86 3.30
N LYS A 255 -21.10 -3.79 4.06
CA LYS A 255 -21.19 -3.87 5.53
C LYS A 255 -22.30 -4.81 5.98
N LEU A 256 -23.50 -4.69 5.38
CA LEU A 256 -24.62 -5.62 5.63
C LEU A 256 -24.24 -7.08 5.32
N GLY A 257 -23.58 -7.31 4.20
CA GLY A 257 -23.10 -8.64 3.83
C GLY A 257 -22.13 -9.22 4.86
N ARG A 258 -21.19 -8.41 5.33
CA ARG A 258 -20.25 -8.80 6.39
C ARG A 258 -20.93 -9.09 7.74
N ASP A 259 -21.91 -8.28 8.10
CA ASP A 259 -22.68 -8.52 9.33
C ASP A 259 -23.43 -9.87 9.27
N TYR A 260 -24.14 -10.15 8.15
CA TYR A 260 -24.78 -11.46 7.96
C TYR A 260 -23.78 -12.61 7.99
N GLU A 261 -22.63 -12.43 7.34
CA GLU A 261 -21.54 -13.42 7.32
C GLU A 261 -21.01 -13.71 8.74
N SER A 262 -20.84 -12.68 9.57
CA SER A 262 -20.40 -12.84 10.96
C SER A 262 -21.39 -13.63 11.82
N PHE A 263 -22.67 -13.62 11.47
CA PHE A 263 -23.71 -14.44 12.11
C PHE A 263 -23.89 -15.82 11.48
N GLY A 264 -23.10 -16.16 10.45
CA GLY A 264 -23.21 -17.44 9.73
C GLY A 264 -24.40 -17.52 8.77
N ASP A 265 -25.03 -16.40 8.44
CA ASP A 265 -26.14 -16.34 7.47
C ASP A 265 -25.60 -16.09 6.07
N ASP A 266 -24.96 -17.09 5.50
CA ASP A 266 -24.36 -17.04 4.16
C ASP A 266 -25.34 -16.68 3.06
N LYS A 267 -26.62 -17.05 3.21
CA LYS A 267 -27.65 -16.79 2.20
C LYS A 267 -27.96 -15.30 2.08
N HIS A 268 -28.20 -14.62 3.21
CA HIS A 268 -28.44 -13.18 3.21
C HIS A 268 -27.16 -12.40 2.93
N ALA A 269 -26.01 -12.84 3.45
CA ALA A 269 -24.69 -12.27 3.12
C ALA A 269 -24.47 -12.23 1.60
N ARG A 270 -24.66 -13.36 0.92
CA ARG A 270 -24.55 -13.45 -0.54
C ARG A 270 -25.50 -12.49 -1.24
N THR A 271 -26.77 -12.44 -0.82
CA THR A 271 -27.76 -11.54 -1.42
C THR A 271 -27.33 -10.07 -1.32
N CYS A 272 -26.76 -9.66 -0.19
CA CYS A 272 -26.22 -8.32 -0.01
C CYS A 272 -25.01 -8.07 -0.91
N PHE A 273 -24.04 -8.99 -0.93
CA PHE A 273 -22.88 -8.86 -1.81
C PHE A 273 -23.26 -8.82 -3.29
N GLU A 274 -24.21 -9.66 -3.75
CA GLU A 274 -24.69 -9.63 -5.13
C GLU A 274 -25.34 -8.30 -5.51
N ARG A 275 -26.05 -7.64 -4.60
CA ARG A 275 -26.58 -6.29 -4.80
C ARG A 275 -25.44 -5.28 -4.95
N GLY A 276 -24.41 -5.37 -4.12
CA GLY A 276 -23.21 -4.54 -4.23
C GLY A 276 -22.43 -4.80 -5.51
N VAL A 277 -22.32 -6.06 -5.97
CA VAL A 277 -21.72 -6.43 -7.26
C VAL A 277 -22.45 -5.77 -8.43
N LYS A 278 -23.79 -5.79 -8.43
CA LYS A 278 -24.61 -5.13 -9.45
C LYS A 278 -24.40 -3.61 -9.44
N ALA A 279 -24.22 -3.02 -8.27
CA ALA A 279 -23.93 -1.60 -8.10
C ALA A 279 -22.45 -1.23 -8.39
N GLY A 280 -21.57 -2.20 -8.62
CA GLY A 280 -20.17 -1.96 -8.93
C GLY A 280 -19.30 -1.67 -7.71
N VAL A 281 -19.72 -2.08 -6.51
CA VAL A 281 -18.93 -1.90 -5.26
C VAL A 281 -17.74 -2.85 -5.30
N GLU A 282 -16.54 -2.29 -5.26
CA GLU A 282 -15.26 -3.00 -5.36
C GLU A 282 -15.08 -4.05 -4.27
N SER A 283 -15.46 -3.74 -3.03
CA SER A 283 -15.39 -4.66 -1.90
C SER A 283 -16.33 -5.86 -2.06
N CYS A 284 -17.54 -5.64 -2.62
CA CYS A 284 -18.49 -6.72 -2.90
C CYS A 284 -18.01 -7.59 -4.07
N LEU A 285 -17.47 -6.98 -5.12
CA LEU A 285 -16.86 -7.69 -6.25
C LEU A 285 -15.72 -8.58 -5.77
N TYR A 286 -14.84 -8.03 -4.92
CA TYR A 286 -13.71 -8.76 -4.35
C TYR A 286 -14.19 -9.90 -3.46
N ARG A 287 -15.12 -9.65 -2.52
CA ARG A 287 -15.61 -10.70 -1.61
C ARG A 287 -16.30 -11.84 -2.35
N MET A 288 -17.15 -11.53 -3.34
CA MET A 288 -17.80 -12.55 -4.17
C MET A 288 -16.80 -13.28 -5.07
N GLY A 289 -15.82 -12.55 -5.62
CA GLY A 289 -14.73 -13.18 -6.37
C GLY A 289 -13.95 -14.18 -5.52
N MET A 290 -13.57 -13.81 -4.30
CA MET A 290 -12.89 -14.71 -3.36
C MET A 290 -13.78 -15.87 -2.92
N ALA A 291 -15.07 -15.64 -2.70
CA ALA A 291 -16.00 -16.69 -2.35
C ALA A 291 -16.11 -17.75 -3.45
N HIS A 292 -16.18 -17.34 -4.72
CA HIS A 292 -16.17 -18.27 -5.85
C HIS A 292 -14.79 -18.91 -6.08
N LEU A 293 -13.70 -18.23 -5.75
CA LEU A 293 -12.36 -18.77 -5.89
C LEU A 293 -12.09 -19.91 -4.89
N LEU A 294 -12.52 -19.70 -3.64
CA LEU A 294 -12.20 -20.59 -2.51
C LEU A 294 -13.36 -21.52 -2.11
N GLY A 295 -14.51 -21.44 -2.76
CA GLY A 295 -15.68 -22.26 -2.41
C GLY A 295 -16.34 -21.85 -1.08
N GLN A 296 -16.54 -20.55 -0.86
CA GLN A 296 -17.15 -19.99 0.36
C GLN A 296 -18.60 -19.52 0.14
N LEU A 297 -19.28 -19.07 1.21
CA LEU A 297 -20.66 -18.60 1.19
C LEU A 297 -21.62 -19.63 0.56
N GLY A 298 -21.40 -20.93 0.81
CA GLY A 298 -22.20 -22.00 0.23
C GLY A 298 -22.10 -22.13 -1.29
N SER A 299 -21.09 -21.56 -1.93
CA SER A 299 -20.82 -21.71 -3.36
C SER A 299 -19.67 -22.69 -3.60
N PRO A 300 -19.73 -23.54 -4.66
CA PRO A 300 -18.56 -24.32 -5.04
C PRO A 300 -17.46 -23.41 -5.60
N ALA A 301 -16.21 -23.90 -5.52
CA ALA A 301 -15.09 -23.20 -6.15
C ALA A 301 -15.26 -23.14 -7.68
N ARG A 302 -15.28 -21.94 -8.25
CA ARG A 302 -15.52 -21.63 -9.66
C ARG A 302 -14.58 -20.53 -10.14
N PRO A 303 -13.32 -20.86 -10.54
CA PRO A 303 -12.35 -19.87 -11.02
C PRO A 303 -12.84 -19.08 -12.25
N ASP A 304 -13.64 -19.70 -13.09
CA ASP A 304 -14.25 -19.08 -14.26
C ASP A 304 -15.21 -17.90 -13.92
N ILE A 305 -15.89 -17.98 -12.78
CA ILE A 305 -16.74 -16.90 -12.25
C ILE A 305 -15.90 -15.93 -11.39
N ALA A 306 -14.95 -16.45 -10.64
CA ALA A 306 -14.13 -15.68 -9.70
C ALA A 306 -13.27 -14.65 -10.42
N LEU A 307 -12.54 -15.05 -11.47
CA LEU A 307 -11.54 -14.20 -12.12
C LEU A 307 -12.14 -12.92 -12.73
N PRO A 308 -13.26 -12.93 -13.46
CA PRO A 308 -13.87 -11.69 -13.95
C PRO A 308 -14.30 -10.74 -12.82
N LEU A 309 -14.79 -11.27 -11.70
CA LEU A 309 -15.16 -10.46 -10.53
C LEU A 309 -13.93 -9.82 -9.89
N LEU A 310 -12.85 -10.59 -9.71
CA LEU A 310 -11.59 -10.11 -9.14
C LEU A 310 -10.91 -9.09 -10.05
N GLN A 311 -10.90 -9.31 -11.37
CA GLN A 311 -10.39 -8.34 -12.34
C GLN A 311 -11.15 -7.01 -12.24
N ARG A 312 -12.49 -7.08 -12.21
CA ARG A 312 -13.33 -5.90 -12.09
C ARG A 312 -13.11 -5.18 -10.76
N ALA A 313 -12.99 -5.92 -9.65
CA ALA A 313 -12.64 -5.36 -8.34
C ALA A 313 -11.28 -4.65 -8.37
N ALA A 314 -10.27 -5.28 -8.97
CA ALA A 314 -8.94 -4.71 -9.12
C ALA A 314 -8.92 -3.43 -9.97
N THR A 315 -9.76 -3.39 -11.02
CA THR A 315 -9.90 -2.19 -11.88
C THR A 315 -10.60 -1.05 -11.14
N LEU A 316 -11.58 -1.35 -10.30
CA LEU A 316 -12.34 -0.36 -9.52
C LEU A 316 -11.68 -0.03 -8.16
N ALA A 317 -10.55 -0.64 -7.83
CA ALA A 317 -9.83 -0.41 -6.58
C ALA A 317 -9.60 1.08 -6.30
N THR A 318 -9.79 1.48 -5.05
CA THR A 318 -9.68 2.86 -4.55
C THR A 318 -8.62 2.94 -3.45
N VAL A 319 -8.33 4.14 -2.97
CA VAL A 319 -7.41 4.33 -1.82
C VAL A 319 -7.93 3.65 -0.55
N GLN A 320 -9.24 3.60 -0.37
CA GLN A 320 -9.87 2.91 0.75
C GLN A 320 -9.86 1.38 0.59
N VAL A 321 -9.89 0.89 -0.66
CA VAL A 321 -9.97 -0.53 -0.98
C VAL A 321 -8.98 -0.86 -2.09
N ALA A 322 -7.68 -0.80 -1.78
CA ALA A 322 -6.60 -1.04 -2.73
C ALA A 322 -6.24 -2.54 -2.89
N GLN A 323 -6.54 -3.34 -1.87
CA GLN A 323 -6.22 -4.77 -1.80
C GLN A 323 -6.66 -5.60 -3.02
N PRO A 324 -7.84 -5.40 -3.65
CA PRO A 324 -8.24 -6.19 -4.81
C PRO A 324 -7.24 -6.13 -5.97
N ALA A 325 -6.62 -4.96 -6.20
CA ALA A 325 -5.61 -4.80 -7.24
C ALA A 325 -4.34 -5.62 -6.92
N TYR A 326 -3.91 -5.60 -5.67
CA TYR A 326 -2.75 -6.40 -5.22
C TYR A 326 -2.99 -7.89 -5.36
N VAL A 327 -4.11 -8.39 -4.81
CA VAL A 327 -4.43 -9.82 -4.84
C VAL A 327 -4.60 -10.33 -6.27
N TYR A 328 -5.26 -9.55 -7.14
CA TYR A 328 -5.38 -9.93 -8.54
C TYR A 328 -4.01 -9.99 -9.25
N GLY A 329 -3.11 -9.06 -8.95
CA GLY A 329 -1.71 -9.11 -9.42
C GLY A 329 -1.00 -10.39 -8.98
N LEU A 330 -1.12 -10.78 -7.70
CA LEU A 330 -0.54 -12.04 -7.19
C LEU A 330 -1.15 -13.29 -7.85
N LEU A 331 -2.46 -13.30 -8.11
CA LEU A 331 -3.12 -14.41 -8.80
C LEU A 331 -2.56 -14.59 -10.23
N LEU A 332 -2.32 -13.50 -10.93
CA LEU A 332 -1.75 -13.53 -12.28
C LEU A 332 -0.28 -13.99 -12.31
N LEU A 333 0.48 -13.74 -11.25
CA LEU A 333 1.85 -14.24 -11.09
C LEU A 333 1.92 -15.67 -10.57
N GLY A 334 0.80 -16.24 -10.10
CA GLY A 334 0.77 -17.55 -9.46
C GLY A 334 1.37 -17.54 -8.04
N GLU A 335 1.48 -16.37 -7.42
CA GLU A 335 2.06 -16.17 -6.09
C GLU A 335 1.01 -16.10 -4.96
N PHE A 336 -0.25 -16.27 -5.29
CA PHE A 336 -1.31 -16.29 -4.28
C PHE A 336 -1.32 -17.63 -3.55
N SER A 337 -0.99 -17.61 -2.24
CA SER A 337 -0.71 -18.82 -1.45
C SER A 337 -1.92 -19.73 -1.20
N GLN A 338 -3.14 -19.20 -1.25
CA GLN A 338 -4.35 -19.97 -0.86
C GLN A 338 -4.86 -20.90 -1.97
N THR A 339 -4.53 -20.63 -3.24
CA THR A 339 -4.96 -21.45 -4.37
C THR A 339 -4.12 -21.19 -5.61
N VAL A 340 -3.97 -22.21 -6.42
CA VAL A 340 -3.31 -22.12 -7.73
C VAL A 340 -4.37 -22.17 -8.83
N ILE A 341 -4.38 -21.15 -9.69
CA ILE A 341 -5.30 -21.06 -10.81
C ILE A 341 -4.68 -21.70 -12.04
N PRO A 342 -5.35 -22.69 -12.66
CA PRO A 342 -4.86 -23.27 -13.90
C PRO A 342 -4.75 -22.21 -15.02
N PRO A 343 -3.64 -22.19 -15.80
CA PRO A 343 -3.36 -21.13 -16.77
C PRO A 343 -4.42 -20.95 -17.86
N HIS A 344 -5.19 -21.99 -18.17
CA HIS A 344 -6.24 -21.93 -19.20
C HIS A 344 -7.43 -21.01 -18.85
N PHE A 345 -7.56 -20.56 -17.59
CA PHE A 345 -8.60 -19.59 -17.22
C PHE A 345 -8.21 -18.14 -17.53
N PHE A 346 -6.92 -17.82 -17.63
CA PHE A 346 -6.47 -16.44 -17.81
C PHE A 346 -6.86 -15.80 -19.17
N PRO A 347 -6.86 -16.51 -20.31
CA PRO A 347 -7.21 -15.89 -21.58
C PRO A 347 -8.60 -15.23 -21.62
N ALA A 348 -9.53 -15.68 -20.76
CA ALA A 348 -10.88 -15.10 -20.68
C ALA A 348 -10.91 -13.71 -20.00
N VAL A 349 -9.89 -13.37 -19.23
CA VAL A 349 -9.82 -12.13 -18.43
C VAL A 349 -8.67 -11.21 -18.84
N LEU A 350 -7.79 -11.66 -19.73
CA LEU A 350 -6.67 -10.86 -20.19
C LEU A 350 -7.02 -10.11 -21.49
N PRO A 351 -6.51 -8.88 -21.67
CA PRO A 351 -6.58 -8.22 -22.96
C PRO A 351 -5.86 -9.04 -24.05
N PRO A 352 -6.31 -9.00 -25.31
CA PRO A 352 -5.68 -9.73 -26.38
C PRO A 352 -4.18 -9.39 -26.51
N GLY A 353 -3.32 -10.42 -26.53
CA GLY A 353 -1.87 -10.27 -26.69
C GLY A 353 -1.10 -9.82 -25.45
N VAL A 354 -1.78 -9.66 -24.31
CA VAL A 354 -1.14 -9.31 -23.03
C VAL A 354 -0.86 -10.57 -22.22
N SER A 355 0.38 -10.72 -21.74
CA SER A 355 0.73 -11.83 -20.85
C SER A 355 0.20 -11.60 -19.43
N PRO A 356 -0.07 -12.67 -18.65
CA PRO A 356 -0.47 -12.56 -17.25
C PRO A 356 0.50 -11.69 -16.43
N GLN A 357 1.81 -11.81 -16.68
CA GLN A 357 2.85 -11.06 -15.99
C GLN A 357 2.76 -9.55 -16.24
N LEU A 358 2.51 -9.13 -17.49
CA LEU A 358 2.36 -7.70 -17.82
C LEU A 358 1.09 -7.12 -17.21
N GLU A 359 -0.01 -7.85 -17.19
CA GLU A 359 -1.23 -7.39 -16.53
C GLU A 359 -1.06 -7.37 -15.01
N ALA A 360 -0.35 -8.36 -14.43
CA ALA A 360 0.01 -8.37 -13.02
C ALA A 360 0.79 -7.11 -12.62
N ARG A 361 1.81 -6.75 -13.40
CA ARG A 361 2.60 -5.53 -13.18
C ARG A 361 1.70 -4.30 -13.06
N LYS A 362 0.79 -4.11 -14.01
CA LYS A 362 -0.14 -2.98 -14.01
C LYS A 362 -1.00 -2.91 -12.74
N HIS A 363 -1.49 -4.07 -12.27
CA HIS A 363 -2.31 -4.12 -11.06
C HIS A 363 -1.50 -3.95 -9.78
N LEU A 364 -0.27 -4.46 -9.71
CA LEU A 364 0.65 -4.24 -8.58
C LEU A 364 1.05 -2.76 -8.49
N GLU A 365 1.44 -2.13 -9.63
CA GLU A 365 1.73 -0.70 -9.69
C GLU A 365 0.51 0.15 -9.29
N ARG A 366 -0.71 -0.25 -9.72
CA ARG A 366 -1.95 0.41 -9.29
C ARG A 366 -2.16 0.30 -7.77
N ALA A 367 -1.98 -0.88 -7.19
CA ALA A 367 -2.15 -1.08 -5.75
C ALA A 367 -1.14 -0.24 -4.94
N ALA A 368 0.12 -0.20 -5.38
CA ALA A 368 1.14 0.64 -4.75
C ALA A 368 0.83 2.13 -4.87
N TYR A 369 0.35 2.57 -6.05
CA TYR A 369 -0.13 3.95 -6.25
C TYR A 369 -1.28 4.30 -5.31
N LEU A 370 -2.20 3.37 -5.06
CA LEU A 370 -3.30 3.53 -4.11
C LEU A 370 -2.86 3.46 -2.63
N ASN A 371 -1.57 3.57 -2.36
CA ASN A 371 -0.97 3.57 -1.01
C ASN A 371 -1.11 2.24 -0.25
N PHE A 372 -1.12 1.11 -0.94
CA PHE A 372 -1.18 -0.20 -0.31
C PHE A 372 0.24 -0.71 0.01
N SER A 373 0.58 -0.75 1.31
CA SER A 373 1.95 -1.04 1.77
C SER A 373 2.48 -2.41 1.33
N PRO A 374 1.68 -3.51 1.30
CA PRO A 374 2.19 -4.79 0.79
C PRO A 374 2.56 -4.75 -0.71
N ALA A 375 1.83 -3.95 -1.51
CA ALA A 375 2.16 -3.77 -2.92
C ALA A 375 3.42 -2.92 -3.10
N GLN A 376 3.61 -1.89 -2.27
CA GLN A 376 4.83 -1.07 -2.28
C GLN A 376 6.03 -1.91 -1.88
N TYR A 377 5.92 -2.73 -0.83
CA TYR A 377 6.98 -3.67 -0.45
C TYR A 377 7.29 -4.65 -1.59
N LYS A 378 6.27 -5.28 -2.18
CA LYS A 378 6.45 -6.22 -3.31
C LYS A 378 7.14 -5.55 -4.50
N LEU A 379 6.77 -4.30 -4.84
CA LEU A 379 7.43 -3.56 -5.93
C LEU A 379 8.89 -3.23 -5.58
N GLY A 380 9.18 -2.83 -4.35
CA GLY A 380 10.56 -2.67 -3.88
C GLY A 380 11.39 -3.93 -4.14
N HIS A 381 10.83 -5.10 -3.78
CA HIS A 381 11.49 -6.39 -3.95
C HIS A 381 11.71 -6.77 -5.42
N VAL A 382 10.67 -6.69 -6.26
CA VAL A 382 10.81 -7.11 -7.67
C VAL A 382 11.74 -6.20 -8.48
N TYR A 383 11.85 -4.90 -8.11
CA TYR A 383 12.84 -4.01 -8.71
C TYR A 383 14.26 -4.25 -8.16
N GLU A 384 14.42 -4.71 -6.91
CA GLU A 384 15.71 -5.11 -6.33
C GLU A 384 16.29 -6.34 -7.03
N PHE A 385 15.45 -7.36 -7.28
CA PHE A 385 15.89 -8.66 -7.79
C PHE A 385 15.67 -8.85 -9.31
N ALA A 386 15.21 -7.82 -10.01
CA ALA A 386 14.88 -7.91 -11.45
C ALA A 386 13.93 -9.05 -11.79
N GLU A 387 12.91 -9.29 -10.94
CA GLU A 387 11.95 -10.38 -11.17
C GLU A 387 11.05 -10.05 -12.37
N PRO A 388 11.04 -10.86 -13.44
CA PRO A 388 10.21 -10.55 -14.60
C PRO A 388 8.71 -10.42 -14.23
N PRO A 389 8.00 -9.42 -14.77
CA PRO A 389 8.35 -8.53 -15.88
C PRO A 389 9.04 -7.21 -15.48
N PHE A 390 9.58 -7.09 -14.27
CA PHE A 390 10.21 -5.88 -13.74
C PHE A 390 11.72 -5.90 -14.04
N PRO A 391 12.29 -4.78 -14.54
CA PRO A 391 13.73 -4.63 -14.66
C PRO A 391 14.37 -4.34 -13.28
N PHE A 392 15.69 -4.50 -13.18
CA PHE A 392 16.44 -3.97 -12.05
C PHE A 392 16.36 -2.43 -12.03
N ASP A 393 15.98 -1.87 -10.87
CA ASP A 393 15.99 -0.42 -10.64
C ASP A 393 16.17 -0.13 -9.16
N ALA A 394 17.40 0.24 -8.79
CA ALA A 394 17.75 0.51 -7.38
C ALA A 394 16.98 1.70 -6.79
N LEU A 395 16.77 2.76 -7.59
CA LEU A 395 16.06 3.95 -7.12
C LEU A 395 14.59 3.67 -6.86
N LEU A 396 13.93 2.99 -7.81
CA LEU A 396 12.53 2.56 -7.63
C LEU A 396 12.40 1.61 -6.45
N SER A 397 13.31 0.65 -6.30
CA SER A 397 13.32 -0.27 -5.16
C SER A 397 13.35 0.48 -3.83
N VAL A 398 14.32 1.38 -3.64
CA VAL A 398 14.45 2.18 -2.41
C VAL A 398 13.23 3.07 -2.19
N GLN A 399 12.68 3.69 -3.23
CA GLN A 399 11.50 4.54 -3.10
C GLN A 399 10.26 3.76 -2.66
N TYR A 400 10.01 2.60 -3.26
CA TYR A 400 8.89 1.75 -2.87
C TYR A 400 9.06 1.16 -1.47
N TYR A 401 10.26 0.72 -1.09
CA TYR A 401 10.53 0.31 0.28
C TYR A 401 10.37 1.45 1.28
N SER A 402 10.77 2.68 0.92
CA SER A 402 10.57 3.86 1.78
C SER A 402 9.10 4.15 2.02
N LEU A 403 8.26 4.04 0.99
CA LEU A 403 6.81 4.20 1.12
C LEU A 403 6.19 3.12 2.02
N ALA A 404 6.61 1.87 1.86
CA ALA A 404 6.17 0.75 2.69
C ALA A 404 6.62 0.90 4.15
N SER A 405 7.88 1.30 4.37
CA SER A 405 8.47 1.58 5.68
C SER A 405 7.73 2.69 6.45
N GLN A 406 7.30 3.76 5.74
CA GLN A 406 6.50 4.84 6.33
C GLN A 406 5.12 4.35 6.82
N GLN A 407 4.59 3.30 6.22
CA GLN A 407 3.35 2.67 6.62
C GLN A 407 3.52 1.54 7.63
N GLY A 408 4.75 1.33 8.12
CA GLY A 408 5.03 0.38 9.19
C GLY A 408 5.44 -1.01 8.74
N GLU A 409 5.67 -1.25 7.44
CA GLU A 409 6.14 -2.53 6.92
C GLU A 409 7.56 -2.82 7.43
N ILE A 410 7.67 -3.87 8.23
CA ILE A 410 8.90 -4.17 8.98
C ILE A 410 10.01 -4.69 8.04
N GLU A 411 9.64 -5.51 7.11
CA GLU A 411 10.54 -6.10 6.12
C GLU A 411 11.11 -5.03 5.17
N ALA A 412 10.34 -3.96 4.91
CA ALA A 412 10.82 -2.82 4.13
C ALA A 412 11.91 -2.04 4.88
N ASP A 413 11.80 -1.91 6.22
CA ASP A 413 12.85 -1.30 7.04
C ASP A 413 14.17 -2.09 6.90
N MET A 414 14.10 -3.43 6.95
CA MET A 414 15.30 -4.25 6.78
C MET A 414 15.87 -4.21 5.35
N ALA A 415 15.03 -4.16 4.34
CA ALA A 415 15.46 -4.02 2.94
C ALA A 415 16.18 -2.68 2.72
N LEU A 416 15.67 -1.58 3.29
CA LEU A 416 16.34 -0.27 3.27
C LEU A 416 17.70 -0.31 3.97
N SER A 417 17.79 -1.00 5.13
CA SER A 417 19.07 -1.19 5.81
C SER A 417 20.11 -1.84 4.90
N LYS A 418 19.73 -2.89 4.15
CA LYS A 418 20.63 -3.55 3.19
C LYS A 418 21.05 -2.61 2.05
N TRP A 419 20.11 -1.85 1.50
CA TRP A 419 20.39 -0.89 0.43
C TRP A 419 21.37 0.19 0.87
N PHE A 420 21.17 0.79 2.05
CA PHE A 420 22.07 1.83 2.54
C PHE A 420 23.42 1.27 3.01
N LEU A 421 23.50 -0.01 3.40
CA LEU A 421 24.77 -0.66 3.71
C LEU A 421 25.65 -0.82 2.47
N CYS A 422 25.03 -1.20 1.33
CA CYS A 422 25.76 -1.52 0.10
C CYS A 422 25.90 -0.32 -0.84
N GLY A 423 24.92 0.58 -0.86
CA GLY A 423 24.76 1.57 -1.93
C GLY A 423 24.33 0.94 -3.23
N ALA A 424 24.21 1.75 -4.28
CA ALA A 424 23.94 1.31 -5.65
C ALA A 424 24.74 2.14 -6.64
N GLU A 425 25.64 1.50 -7.37
CA GLU A 425 26.54 2.17 -8.31
C GLU A 425 25.74 2.99 -9.34
N GLY A 426 26.09 4.27 -9.46
CA GLY A 426 25.42 5.21 -10.37
C GLY A 426 24.04 5.72 -9.90
N ALA A 427 23.54 5.27 -8.74
CA ALA A 427 22.26 5.68 -8.18
C ALA A 427 22.42 6.43 -6.85
N PHE A 428 23.08 5.84 -5.86
CA PHE A 428 23.35 6.46 -4.55
C PHE A 428 24.50 5.76 -3.83
N ASP A 429 25.21 6.54 -2.98
CA ASP A 429 26.30 6.03 -2.17
C ASP A 429 25.81 5.27 -0.96
N LYS A 430 26.68 4.42 -0.39
CA LYS A 430 26.41 3.75 0.89
C LYS A 430 26.30 4.77 2.02
N ASP A 431 25.41 4.48 2.96
CA ASP A 431 25.25 5.25 4.21
C ASP A 431 25.06 4.28 5.39
N GLU A 432 26.15 4.01 6.08
CA GLU A 432 26.17 3.06 7.21
C GLU A 432 25.31 3.55 8.39
N SER A 433 25.15 4.87 8.57
CA SER A 433 24.31 5.43 9.63
C SER A 433 22.82 5.18 9.35
N LEU A 434 22.39 5.38 8.10
CA LEU A 434 21.03 5.03 7.67
C LEU A 434 20.81 3.52 7.72
N ALA A 435 21.80 2.71 7.31
CA ALA A 435 21.71 1.26 7.39
C ALA A 435 21.43 0.80 8.82
N TYR A 436 22.20 1.33 9.80
CA TYR A 436 21.98 1.05 11.21
C TYR A 436 20.60 1.49 11.69
N THR A 437 20.19 2.71 11.35
CA THR A 437 18.89 3.28 11.76
C THR A 437 17.71 2.44 11.30
N PHE A 438 17.71 1.99 10.05
CA PHE A 438 16.64 1.15 9.52
C PHE A 438 16.65 -0.27 10.11
N ALA A 439 17.83 -0.87 10.34
CA ALA A 439 17.93 -2.14 11.05
C ALA A 439 17.39 -2.02 12.48
N GLU A 440 17.74 -0.94 13.20
CA GLU A 440 17.23 -0.70 14.56
C GLU A 440 15.70 -0.53 14.58
N LYS A 441 15.14 0.18 13.61
CA LYS A 441 13.70 0.34 13.47
C LYS A 441 12.98 -1.00 13.28
N ALA A 442 13.54 -1.91 12.46
CA ALA A 442 12.99 -3.25 12.24
C ALA A 442 13.18 -4.16 13.48
N ALA A 443 14.36 -4.10 14.13
CA ALA A 443 14.67 -4.90 15.32
C ALA A 443 13.80 -4.52 16.52
N ARG A 444 13.48 -3.22 16.71
CA ARG A 444 12.55 -2.78 17.76
C ARG A 444 11.15 -3.37 17.61
N LYS A 445 10.77 -3.74 16.40
CA LYS A 445 9.50 -4.43 16.09
C LYS A 445 9.63 -5.96 16.14
N GLY A 446 10.79 -6.49 16.56
CA GLY A 446 11.03 -7.90 16.78
C GLY A 446 11.34 -8.70 15.51
N LEU A 447 11.88 -8.09 14.46
CA LEU A 447 12.31 -8.83 13.26
C LEU A 447 13.65 -9.54 13.54
N PRO A 448 13.70 -10.89 13.58
CA PRO A 448 14.92 -11.62 13.96
C PRO A 448 16.11 -11.34 13.03
N SER A 449 15.88 -11.19 11.73
CA SER A 449 16.94 -10.87 10.76
C SER A 449 17.53 -9.47 11.00
N ALA A 450 16.75 -8.52 11.51
CA ALA A 450 17.21 -7.18 11.86
C ALA A 450 17.96 -7.18 13.19
N GLU A 451 17.52 -7.94 14.19
CA GLU A 451 18.23 -8.12 15.45
C GLU A 451 19.62 -8.75 15.20
N PHE A 452 19.68 -9.75 14.33
CA PHE A 452 20.94 -10.34 13.92
C PHE A 452 21.82 -9.32 13.18
N ALA A 453 21.27 -8.56 12.24
CA ALA A 453 22.02 -7.53 11.51
C ALA A 453 22.61 -6.47 12.44
N LEU A 454 21.88 -6.04 13.48
CA LEU A 454 22.42 -5.12 14.50
C LEU A 454 23.56 -5.74 15.31
N GLY A 455 23.48 -7.03 15.61
CA GLY A 455 24.59 -7.77 16.22
C GLY A 455 25.85 -7.69 15.36
N TYR A 456 25.71 -7.97 14.07
CA TYR A 456 26.79 -7.86 13.11
C TYR A 456 27.29 -6.42 12.94
N TYR A 457 26.41 -5.43 12.86
CA TYR A 457 26.79 -4.01 12.74
C TYR A 457 27.61 -3.53 13.96
N ALA A 458 27.20 -3.92 15.18
CA ALA A 458 27.95 -3.60 16.38
C ALA A 458 29.31 -4.33 16.44
N GLU A 459 29.40 -5.57 15.91
CA GLU A 459 30.64 -6.33 15.89
C GLU A 459 31.68 -5.74 14.94
N VAL A 460 31.26 -5.30 13.73
CA VAL A 460 32.18 -4.77 12.72
C VAL A 460 32.33 -3.26 12.74
N GLY A 461 31.42 -2.52 13.41
CA GLY A 461 31.42 -1.07 13.52
C GLY A 461 30.70 -0.36 12.37
N VAL A 462 29.60 -0.92 11.86
CA VAL A 462 28.73 -0.25 10.89
C VAL A 462 27.84 0.77 11.61
N GLY A 463 27.86 2.01 11.13
CA GLY A 463 27.08 3.11 11.70
C GLY A 463 27.54 3.62 13.06
N GLY A 464 28.63 3.05 13.61
CA GLY A 464 29.19 3.44 14.91
C GLY A 464 30.47 2.69 15.27
N PRO A 465 31.02 2.93 16.46
CA PRO A 465 32.20 2.21 16.93
C PRO A 465 31.90 0.72 17.18
N LYS A 466 32.91 -0.12 17.03
CA LYS A 466 32.82 -1.55 17.38
C LYS A 466 32.46 -1.74 18.84
N ASP A 467 31.42 -2.51 19.13
CA ASP A 467 31.00 -2.85 20.50
C ASP A 467 30.55 -4.32 20.57
N ILE A 468 31.48 -5.16 21.04
CA ILE A 468 31.26 -6.61 21.15
C ILE A 468 30.18 -6.96 22.18
N ASP A 469 30.04 -6.17 23.24
CA ASP A 469 29.06 -6.44 24.29
C ASP A 469 27.62 -6.12 23.79
N THR A 470 27.48 -5.05 23.01
CA THR A 470 26.22 -4.77 22.31
C THR A 470 25.94 -5.83 21.25
N ALA A 471 26.93 -6.28 20.49
CA ALA A 471 26.77 -7.36 19.52
C ALA A 471 26.24 -8.65 20.18
N ARG A 472 26.83 -9.05 21.31
CA ARG A 472 26.36 -10.24 22.08
C ARG A 472 24.93 -10.11 22.55
N ARG A 473 24.53 -8.91 23.04
CA ARG A 473 23.17 -8.66 23.50
C ARG A 473 22.15 -8.81 22.36
N TRP A 474 22.48 -8.35 21.17
CA TRP A 474 21.60 -8.51 20.00
C TRP A 474 21.52 -9.98 19.55
N TYR A 475 22.65 -10.69 19.46
CA TYR A 475 22.65 -12.11 19.09
C TYR A 475 21.90 -13.00 20.07
N GLN A 476 21.85 -12.64 21.36
CA GLN A 476 21.09 -13.38 22.37
C GLN A 476 19.58 -13.23 22.25
N ARG A 477 19.09 -12.20 21.53
CA ARG A 477 17.66 -11.96 21.30
C ARG A 477 17.13 -12.76 20.11
N VAL A 478 18.01 -13.13 19.23
CA VAL A 478 17.64 -13.96 18.06
C VAL A 478 17.31 -15.37 18.55
N PRO A 479 16.09 -15.88 18.28
CA PRO A 479 15.62 -17.20 18.77
C PRO A 479 16.41 -18.37 18.20
#